data_5a1efade10a1fcce44888ae5117881ee
#
_entry.id   5a1efade10a1fcce44888ae5117881ee
#
_cell.length_a   1.000
_cell.length_b   1.000
_cell.length_c   1.000
_cell.angle_alpha   90.00
_cell.angle_beta   90.00
_cell.angle_gamma   90.00
#
_symmetry.space_group_name_H-M   'P 1'
#
loop_
_entity.id
_entity.type
_entity.pdbx_description
1 polymer ?
#
loop_
_entity_poly.entity_id
_entity_poly.type
_entity_poly.pdbx_seq_one_letter_code
_entity_poly.pdbx_strand_id
1 'polypeptide(L)'
;GAKEGRRTLNRATSAKRLPGSTFKVVASYAPALDSAGKTLATVYNDAPFNYADGTPVRNWYKTGYRGIQNIRSAIRDSLNIIAVKNITVITPRLGYDYLLNFGFTTLTDGVQVGNEIKSDVNQSLALGGLTYGVTPYELTGAYAAIANGGTYVTPKLYTRVTDSDGNV
;
A
#
# COMPACT_ATOMS: atom_id res chain seq x y z
N GLY A 1 -7.46 21.45 -8.07
CA GLY A 1 -7.23 22.65 -8.85
C GLY A 1 -8.40 22.95 -9.78
N ALA A 2 -8.53 24.19 -10.24
CA ALA A 2 -9.55 24.58 -11.20
C ALA A 2 -9.42 23.75 -12.49
N LYS A 3 -10.55 23.36 -13.07
CA LYS A 3 -10.61 22.64 -14.35
C LYS A 3 -11.07 23.62 -15.42
N GLU A 4 -10.18 23.95 -16.34
CA GLU A 4 -10.44 24.94 -17.40
C GLU A 4 -10.90 24.32 -18.72
N GLY A 5 -11.12 23.00 -18.80
CA GLY A 5 -11.49 22.32 -20.04
C GLY A 5 -12.47 21.18 -19.84
N ARG A 6 -13.15 20.81 -20.94
CA ARG A 6 -13.95 19.58 -21.01
C ARG A 6 -13.01 18.36 -21.12
N ARG A 7 -13.37 17.21 -20.52
CA ARG A 7 -12.61 15.96 -20.54
C ARG A 7 -11.19 16.04 -19.95
N THR A 8 -11.01 16.88 -18.92
CA THR A 8 -9.72 16.94 -18.18
C THR A 8 -9.46 15.65 -17.41
N LEU A 9 -8.16 15.33 -17.21
CA LEU A 9 -7.74 14.15 -16.45
C LEU A 9 -8.39 14.11 -15.06
N ASN A 10 -9.11 13.05 -14.77
CA ASN A 10 -9.57 12.77 -13.41
C ASN A 10 -8.43 12.16 -12.59
N ARG A 11 -7.78 12.98 -11.77
CA ARG A 11 -6.65 12.52 -10.97
C ARG A 11 -7.01 11.48 -9.90
N ALA A 12 -8.26 11.45 -9.45
CA ALA A 12 -8.69 10.47 -8.44
C ALA A 12 -8.73 9.04 -9.02
N THR A 13 -9.19 8.89 -10.25
CA THR A 13 -9.46 7.57 -10.85
C THR A 13 -8.45 7.18 -11.93
N SER A 14 -7.70 8.14 -12.51
CA SER A 14 -6.86 7.87 -13.68
C SER A 14 -5.38 8.15 -13.46
N ALA A 15 -5.01 8.97 -12.47
CA ALA A 15 -3.61 9.24 -12.19
C ALA A 15 -3.03 8.22 -11.22
N LYS A 16 -2.04 7.45 -11.69
CA LYS A 16 -1.28 6.50 -10.86
C LYS A 16 -0.09 7.22 -10.22
N ARG A 17 0.15 6.94 -8.95
CA ARG A 17 1.30 7.45 -8.18
C ARG A 17 1.81 6.38 -7.24
N LEU A 18 3.09 6.44 -6.93
CA LEU A 18 3.66 5.60 -5.86
C LEU A 18 3.07 6.03 -4.52
N PRO A 19 2.41 5.13 -3.78
CA PRO A 19 1.71 5.48 -2.54
C PRO A 19 2.66 5.73 -1.36
N GLY A 20 3.93 5.31 -1.47
CA GLY A 20 4.92 5.49 -0.41
C GLY A 20 4.49 4.83 0.89
N SER A 21 4.80 5.47 2.01
CA SER A 21 4.56 4.94 3.36
C SER A 21 3.10 4.65 3.70
N THR A 22 2.14 5.18 2.95
CA THR A 22 0.73 4.81 3.15
C THR A 22 0.47 3.34 2.83
N PHE A 23 1.33 2.72 2.04
CA PHE A 23 1.20 1.30 1.69
C PHE A 23 1.61 0.36 2.82
N LYS A 24 2.41 0.80 3.80
CA LYS A 24 2.84 -0.03 4.94
C LYS A 24 1.67 -0.70 5.65
N VAL A 25 0.58 0.04 5.83
CA VAL A 25 -0.59 -0.47 6.54
C VAL A 25 -1.27 -1.56 5.71
N VAL A 26 -1.61 -1.30 4.47
CA VAL A 26 -2.40 -2.21 3.63
C VAL A 26 -1.59 -3.39 3.07
N ALA A 27 -0.29 -3.19 2.78
CA ALA A 27 0.56 -4.22 2.18
C ALA A 27 1.31 -5.09 3.18
N SER A 28 1.62 -4.55 4.37
CA SER A 28 2.47 -5.26 5.33
C SER A 28 1.74 -5.54 6.66
N TYR A 29 1.17 -4.52 7.29
CA TYR A 29 0.63 -4.70 8.64
C TYR A 29 -0.77 -5.31 8.66
N ALA A 30 -1.68 -4.95 7.76
CA ALA A 30 -3.01 -5.54 7.71
C ALA A 30 -2.96 -7.07 7.51
N PRO A 31 -2.25 -7.61 6.48
CA PRO A 31 -2.12 -9.06 6.34
C PRO A 31 -1.42 -9.73 7.53
N ALA A 32 -0.45 -9.05 8.17
CA ALA A 32 0.23 -9.59 9.34
C ALA A 32 -0.71 -9.75 10.53
N LEU A 33 -1.57 -8.76 10.78
CA LEU A 33 -2.50 -8.75 11.92
C LEU A 33 -3.69 -9.67 11.69
N ASP A 34 -4.18 -9.77 10.46
CA ASP A 34 -5.39 -10.52 10.14
C ASP A 34 -5.12 -12.03 10.00
N SER A 35 -4.10 -12.44 9.23
CA SER A 35 -3.93 -13.86 8.87
C SER A 35 -2.59 -14.47 9.26
N ALA A 36 -1.56 -13.68 9.60
CA ALA A 36 -0.24 -14.20 9.94
C ALA A 36 0.03 -14.27 11.46
N GLY A 37 -1.00 -14.22 12.29
CA GLY A 37 -0.91 -14.38 13.76
C GLY A 37 -0.10 -13.30 14.46
N LYS A 38 0.10 -12.12 13.83
CA LYS A 38 0.76 -10.99 14.48
C LYS A 38 -0.24 -10.13 15.24
N THR A 39 0.26 -9.36 16.19
CA THR A 39 -0.53 -8.38 16.96
C THR A 39 0.16 -7.03 16.93
N LEU A 40 -0.53 -5.98 17.34
CA LEU A 40 0.09 -4.66 17.50
C LEU A 40 1.25 -4.65 18.52
N ALA A 41 1.32 -5.65 19.42
CA ALA A 41 2.39 -5.84 20.38
C ALA A 41 3.57 -6.66 19.82
N THR A 42 3.43 -7.32 18.68
CA THR A 42 4.53 -8.06 18.02
C THR A 42 5.72 -7.14 17.80
N VAL A 43 6.91 -7.59 18.21
CA VAL A 43 8.13 -6.76 18.20
C VAL A 43 9.08 -7.15 17.08
N TYR A 44 9.77 -6.14 16.57
CA TYR A 44 10.89 -6.25 15.64
C TYR A 44 12.04 -5.36 16.12
N ASN A 45 13.27 -5.77 15.79
CA ASN A 45 14.44 -4.92 16.05
C ASN A 45 14.65 -3.94 14.88
N ASP A 46 14.51 -2.65 15.13
CA ASP A 46 14.93 -1.59 14.22
C ASP A 46 16.46 -1.46 14.28
N ALA A 47 17.14 -2.20 13.42
CA ALA A 47 18.58 -2.33 13.28
C ALA A 47 18.92 -2.48 11.78
N PRO A 48 20.20 -2.39 11.36
CA PRO A 48 20.59 -2.57 9.97
C PRO A 48 19.90 -3.76 9.32
N PHE A 49 19.34 -3.52 8.14
CA PHE A 49 18.63 -4.53 7.35
C PHE A 49 18.73 -4.23 5.87
N ASN A 50 18.88 -5.27 5.06
CA ASN A 50 18.96 -5.14 3.61
C ASN A 50 17.79 -5.86 2.94
N TYR A 51 17.41 -5.38 1.76
CA TYR A 51 16.59 -6.13 0.82
C TYR A 51 17.33 -7.39 0.35
N ALA A 52 16.62 -8.28 -0.32
CA ALA A 52 17.18 -9.52 -0.84
C ALA A 52 18.33 -9.31 -1.87
N ASP A 53 18.31 -8.17 -2.55
CA ASP A 53 19.37 -7.75 -3.49
C ASP A 53 20.60 -7.13 -2.82
N GLY A 54 20.63 -7.07 -1.49
CA GLY A 54 21.71 -6.46 -0.71
C GLY A 54 21.57 -4.95 -0.49
N THR A 55 20.63 -4.28 -1.13
CA THR A 55 20.42 -2.83 -0.95
C THR A 55 19.95 -2.52 0.47
N PRO A 56 20.58 -1.53 1.17
CA PRO A 56 20.18 -1.19 2.53
C PRO A 56 18.79 -0.57 2.62
N VAL A 57 17.96 -1.07 3.53
CA VAL A 57 16.70 -0.40 3.92
C VAL A 57 17.04 0.73 4.89
N ARG A 58 16.56 1.95 4.60
CA ARG A 58 16.82 3.14 5.42
C ARG A 58 15.51 3.68 5.99
N ASN A 59 15.54 4.08 7.26
CA ASN A 59 14.49 4.88 7.85
C ASN A 59 14.58 6.36 7.38
N TRP A 60 13.56 7.14 7.68
CA TRP A 60 13.49 8.57 7.32
C TRP A 60 14.41 9.45 8.20
N TYR A 61 14.73 9.00 9.40
CA TYR A 61 15.69 9.71 10.27
C TYR A 61 17.13 9.36 9.90
N LYS A 62 18.04 10.30 10.16
CA LYS A 62 19.40 10.27 9.60
C LYS A 62 20.42 9.47 10.42
N THR A 63 20.20 9.29 11.72
CA THR A 63 21.21 8.73 12.63
C THR A 63 20.65 7.63 13.52
N GLY A 64 21.40 6.54 13.62
CA GLY A 64 21.14 5.43 14.53
C GLY A 64 19.94 4.56 14.14
N TYR A 65 19.56 3.75 15.09
CA TYR A 65 18.41 2.83 15.03
C TYR A 65 17.68 2.89 16.38
N ARG A 66 16.41 2.52 16.39
CA ARG A 66 15.56 2.61 17.59
C ARG A 66 15.48 1.32 18.41
N GLY A 67 16.18 0.24 17.97
CA GLY A 67 16.17 -1.04 18.67
C GLY A 67 14.80 -1.71 18.63
N ILE A 68 14.42 -2.36 19.72
CA ILE A 68 13.16 -3.12 19.78
C ILE A 68 11.96 -2.17 19.73
N GLN A 69 11.11 -2.38 18.74
CA GLN A 69 9.88 -1.63 18.50
C GLN A 69 8.73 -2.60 18.22
N ASN A 70 7.54 -2.31 18.70
CA ASN A 70 6.35 -3.07 18.34
C ASN A 70 5.68 -2.54 17.06
N ILE A 71 4.76 -3.32 16.48
CA ILE A 71 4.05 -2.92 15.25
C ILE A 71 3.30 -1.60 15.45
N ARG A 72 2.68 -1.34 16.61
CA ARG A 72 1.98 -0.08 16.90
C ARG A 72 2.91 1.13 16.79
N SER A 73 4.08 1.08 17.40
CA SER A 73 5.07 2.17 17.30
C SER A 73 5.64 2.28 15.88
N ALA A 74 5.83 1.16 15.20
CA ALA A 74 6.30 1.15 13.82
C ALA A 74 5.30 1.81 12.84
N ILE A 75 4.00 1.62 13.02
CA ILE A 75 2.95 2.31 12.27
C ILE A 75 2.96 3.80 12.60
N ARG A 76 2.89 4.15 13.89
CA ARG A 76 2.86 5.55 14.36
C ARG A 76 4.04 6.36 13.81
N ASP A 77 5.24 5.80 13.89
CA ASP A 77 6.50 6.48 13.55
C ASP A 77 6.95 6.18 12.11
N SER A 78 6.13 5.44 11.36
CA SER A 78 6.39 5.12 9.94
C SER A 78 7.78 4.49 9.70
N LEU A 79 8.16 3.49 10.52
CA LEU A 79 9.49 2.85 10.43
C LEU A 79 9.58 1.95 9.20
N ASN A 80 10.53 2.25 8.30
CA ASN A 80 10.71 1.52 7.04
C ASN A 80 11.26 0.12 7.29
N ILE A 81 12.32 0.02 8.12
CA ILE A 81 12.99 -1.24 8.39
C ILE A 81 12.01 -2.27 8.96
N ILE A 82 11.15 -1.86 9.88
CA ILE A 82 10.18 -2.77 10.50
C ILE A 82 9.11 -3.20 9.49
N ALA A 83 8.62 -2.29 8.64
CA ALA A 83 7.65 -2.62 7.61
C ALA A 83 8.21 -3.66 6.62
N VAL A 84 9.49 -3.50 6.21
CA VAL A 84 10.16 -4.44 5.30
C VAL A 84 10.47 -5.76 6.00
N LYS A 85 10.91 -5.76 7.26
CA LYS A 85 11.08 -6.99 8.04
C LYS A 85 9.76 -7.74 8.19
N ASN A 86 8.68 -7.03 8.48
CA ASN A 86 7.36 -7.64 8.65
C ASN A 86 6.88 -8.31 7.36
N ILE A 87 6.95 -7.61 6.21
CA ILE A 87 6.53 -8.21 4.93
C ILE A 87 7.44 -9.37 4.51
N THR A 88 8.72 -9.34 4.89
CA THR A 88 9.65 -10.45 4.66
C THR A 88 9.22 -11.70 5.44
N VAL A 89 8.80 -11.53 6.69
CA VAL A 89 8.34 -12.65 7.56
C VAL A 89 7.01 -13.22 7.08
N ILE A 90 6.05 -12.38 6.70
CA ILE A 90 4.73 -12.85 6.24
C ILE A 90 4.69 -13.21 4.76
N THR A 91 5.74 -12.98 4.03
CA THR A 91 5.98 -13.05 2.59
C THR A 91 5.38 -11.89 1.79
N PRO A 92 6.11 -11.37 0.77
CA PRO A 92 5.57 -10.37 -0.15
C PRO A 92 4.33 -10.85 -0.91
N ARG A 93 4.20 -12.15 -1.18
CA ARG A 93 3.04 -12.75 -1.83
C ARG A 93 1.77 -12.53 -1.03
N LEU A 94 1.79 -12.76 0.28
CA LEU A 94 0.63 -12.53 1.14
C LEU A 94 0.22 -11.05 1.09
N GLY A 95 1.18 -10.13 1.18
CA GLY A 95 0.90 -8.69 1.07
C GLY A 95 0.27 -8.32 -0.28
N TYR A 96 0.79 -8.87 -1.37
CA TYR A 96 0.26 -8.65 -2.72
C TYR A 96 -1.19 -9.16 -2.86
N ASP A 97 -1.49 -10.37 -2.39
CA ASP A 97 -2.83 -10.96 -2.47
C ASP A 97 -3.85 -10.15 -1.65
N TYR A 98 -3.45 -9.63 -0.48
CA TYR A 98 -4.29 -8.70 0.29
C TYR A 98 -4.59 -7.40 -0.47
N LEU A 99 -3.61 -6.87 -1.19
CA LEU A 99 -3.84 -5.67 -2.00
C LEU A 99 -4.83 -5.92 -3.13
N LEU A 100 -4.81 -7.09 -3.77
CA LEU A 100 -5.84 -7.46 -4.75
C LEU A 100 -7.24 -7.49 -4.10
N ASN A 101 -7.34 -8.05 -2.89
CA ASN A 101 -8.59 -8.08 -2.12
C ASN A 101 -9.05 -6.68 -1.67
N PHE A 102 -8.13 -5.74 -1.46
CA PHE A 102 -8.41 -4.32 -1.24
C PHE A 102 -8.80 -3.54 -2.51
N GLY A 103 -8.92 -4.22 -3.66
CA GLY A 103 -9.40 -3.65 -4.90
C GLY A 103 -8.35 -2.90 -5.73
N PHE A 104 -7.05 -3.11 -5.47
CA PHE A 104 -6.00 -2.58 -6.33
C PHE A 104 -5.92 -3.36 -7.64
N THR A 105 -5.97 -2.66 -8.77
CA THR A 105 -6.02 -3.25 -10.12
C THR A 105 -4.75 -2.98 -10.95
N THR A 106 -3.85 -2.15 -10.44
CA THR A 106 -2.67 -1.66 -11.18
C THR A 106 -1.38 -2.36 -10.79
N LEU A 107 -1.45 -3.31 -9.87
CA LEU A 107 -0.32 -4.13 -9.43
C LEU A 107 0.08 -5.14 -10.51
N THR A 108 1.34 -5.50 -10.54
CA THR A 108 1.88 -6.43 -11.53
C THR A 108 2.64 -7.57 -10.89
N ASP A 109 2.56 -8.73 -11.55
CA ASP A 109 3.34 -9.91 -11.18
C ASP A 109 3.93 -10.52 -12.48
N GLY A 110 5.10 -10.02 -12.87
CA GLY A 110 5.80 -10.49 -14.06
C GLY A 110 5.40 -9.78 -15.36
N VAL A 111 5.38 -8.44 -15.39
CA VAL A 111 5.15 -7.66 -16.61
C VAL A 111 6.46 -7.25 -17.28
N GLN A 112 6.52 -7.35 -18.61
CA GLN A 112 7.65 -6.86 -19.39
C GLN A 112 7.63 -5.32 -19.44
N VAL A 113 8.70 -4.68 -18.96
CA VAL A 113 8.91 -3.23 -19.01
C VAL A 113 10.28 -2.96 -19.63
N GLY A 114 10.33 -2.55 -20.88
CA GLY A 114 11.58 -2.48 -21.62
C GLY A 114 12.24 -3.86 -21.75
N ASN A 115 13.47 -4.00 -21.30
CA ASN A 115 14.23 -5.26 -21.32
C ASN A 115 14.16 -6.05 -19.99
N GLU A 116 13.34 -5.60 -19.03
CA GLU A 116 13.24 -6.23 -17.70
C GLU A 116 11.84 -6.75 -17.42
N ILE A 117 11.75 -7.85 -16.69
CA ILE A 117 10.49 -8.31 -16.12
C ILE A 117 10.34 -7.67 -14.73
N LYS A 118 9.27 -6.89 -14.54
CA LYS A 118 8.94 -6.24 -13.29
C LYS A 118 7.84 -7.01 -12.56
N SER A 119 7.98 -7.12 -11.25
CA SER A 119 6.97 -7.68 -10.35
C SER A 119 6.89 -6.84 -9.08
N ASP A 120 5.69 -6.58 -8.62
CA ASP A 120 5.44 -5.90 -7.35
C ASP A 120 5.44 -6.90 -6.17
N VAL A 121 5.59 -8.21 -6.43
CA VAL A 121 5.71 -9.26 -5.40
C VAL A 121 7.14 -9.28 -4.85
N ASN A 122 7.51 -8.26 -4.13
CA ASN A 122 8.83 -8.10 -3.54
C ASN A 122 8.78 -7.30 -2.23
N GLN A 123 9.90 -7.21 -1.51
CA GLN A 123 9.96 -6.54 -0.21
C GLN A 123 9.67 -5.04 -0.27
N SER A 124 9.94 -4.36 -1.41
CA SER A 124 9.67 -2.92 -1.56
C SER A 124 8.18 -2.60 -1.59
N LEU A 125 7.32 -3.61 -1.82
CA LEU A 125 5.87 -3.50 -1.73
C LEU A 125 5.43 -2.88 -0.40
N ALA A 126 6.08 -3.25 0.71
CA ALA A 126 5.80 -2.69 2.03
C ALA A 126 5.94 -1.16 2.09
N LEU A 127 6.78 -0.58 1.24
CA LEU A 127 7.05 0.86 1.20
C LEU A 127 6.37 1.58 0.02
N GLY A 128 5.51 0.87 -0.71
CA GLY A 128 4.84 1.41 -1.89
C GLY A 128 5.75 1.55 -3.11
N GLY A 129 6.84 0.77 -3.17
CA GLY A 129 7.69 0.64 -4.34
C GLY A 129 7.03 -0.26 -5.38
N LEU A 130 6.33 0.34 -6.34
CA LEU A 130 5.50 -0.33 -7.34
C LEU A 130 5.97 -0.02 -8.75
N THR A 131 5.67 -0.89 -9.69
CA THR A 131 5.99 -0.72 -11.11
C THR A 131 5.23 0.48 -11.71
N TYR A 132 3.92 0.59 -11.49
CA TYR A 132 3.09 1.65 -12.06
C TYR A 132 2.47 2.59 -11.03
N GLY A 133 2.43 2.20 -9.77
CA GLY A 133 1.71 2.91 -8.73
C GLY A 133 0.21 2.61 -8.72
N VAL A 134 -0.52 3.34 -7.88
CA VAL A 134 -1.97 3.16 -7.65
C VAL A 134 -2.70 4.48 -7.77
N THR A 135 -4.02 4.42 -7.94
CA THR A 135 -4.86 5.62 -7.95
C THR A 135 -5.25 6.04 -6.54
N PRO A 136 -5.52 7.34 -6.28
CA PRO A 136 -6.10 7.77 -5.01
C PRO A 136 -7.42 7.09 -4.69
N TYR A 137 -8.22 6.76 -5.71
CA TYR A 137 -9.50 6.06 -5.58
C TYR A 137 -9.31 4.67 -4.96
N GLU A 138 -8.39 3.84 -5.49
CA GLU A 138 -8.08 2.51 -4.97
C GLU A 138 -7.54 2.59 -3.53
N LEU A 139 -6.59 3.51 -3.28
CA LEU A 139 -6.00 3.68 -1.96
C LEU A 139 -7.04 4.11 -0.92
N THR A 140 -7.97 5.00 -1.30
CA THR A 140 -9.07 5.42 -0.42
C THR A 140 -9.99 4.24 -0.10
N GLY A 141 -10.32 3.39 -1.10
CA GLY A 141 -11.12 2.18 -0.90
C GLY A 141 -10.48 1.19 0.07
N ALA A 142 -9.16 0.99 -0.04
CA ALA A 142 -8.42 0.12 0.86
C ALA A 142 -8.44 0.62 2.31
N TYR A 143 -8.23 1.92 2.53
CA TYR A 143 -8.33 2.51 3.88
C TYR A 143 -9.76 2.53 4.42
N ALA A 144 -10.75 2.71 3.55
CA ALA A 144 -12.16 2.59 3.94
C ALA A 144 -12.49 1.16 4.42
N ALA A 145 -11.92 0.12 3.80
CA ALA A 145 -12.08 -1.26 4.24
C ALA A 145 -11.53 -1.46 5.68
N ILE A 146 -10.35 -0.90 5.99
CA ILE A 146 -9.79 -0.96 7.35
C ILE A 146 -10.72 -0.27 8.34
N ALA A 147 -11.23 0.92 8.02
CA ALA A 147 -12.18 1.65 8.86
C ALA A 147 -13.52 0.93 9.02
N ASN A 148 -13.88 0.09 8.06
CA ASN A 148 -15.11 -0.71 8.02
C ASN A 148 -14.90 -2.14 8.55
N GLY A 149 -14.02 -2.33 9.50
CA GLY A 149 -13.78 -3.62 10.15
C GLY A 149 -13.25 -4.72 9.23
N GLY A 150 -12.53 -4.36 8.16
CA GLY A 150 -11.96 -5.29 7.18
C GLY A 150 -12.85 -5.57 5.97
N THR A 151 -14.09 -5.06 5.94
CA THR A 151 -14.99 -5.26 4.82
C THR A 151 -14.75 -4.25 3.72
N TYR A 152 -14.27 -4.72 2.56
CA TYR A 152 -14.10 -3.89 1.37
C TYR A 152 -15.45 -3.61 0.70
N VAL A 153 -15.71 -2.35 0.45
CA VAL A 153 -16.85 -1.89 -0.35
C VAL A 153 -16.31 -1.08 -1.53
N THR A 154 -16.64 -1.49 -2.74
CA THR A 154 -16.22 -0.75 -3.95
C THR A 154 -16.69 0.70 -3.85
N PRO A 155 -15.76 1.69 -3.85
CA PRO A 155 -16.14 3.09 -3.76
C PRO A 155 -17.03 3.49 -4.94
N LYS A 156 -17.99 4.38 -4.68
CA LYS A 156 -18.89 4.92 -5.71
C LYS A 156 -18.74 6.45 -5.76
N LEU A 157 -18.66 7.00 -6.96
CA LEU A 157 -18.55 8.45 -7.16
C LEU A 157 -19.93 9.12 -7.22
N TYR A 158 -20.99 8.33 -7.44
CA TYR A 158 -22.39 8.77 -7.46
C TYR A 158 -23.29 7.60 -7.06
N THR A 159 -24.44 7.90 -6.53
CA THR A 159 -25.46 6.91 -6.16
C THR A 159 -26.61 6.89 -7.15
N ARG A 160 -26.82 8.00 -7.87
CA ARG A 160 -27.92 8.16 -8.81
C ARG A 160 -27.56 9.20 -9.87
N VAL A 161 -27.98 8.98 -11.10
CA VAL A 161 -27.93 9.96 -12.19
C VAL A 161 -29.38 10.18 -12.63
N THR A 162 -29.80 11.45 -12.67
CA THR A 162 -31.15 11.84 -13.13
C THR A 162 -31.05 12.85 -14.26
N ASP A 163 -32.04 12.88 -15.13
CA ASP A 163 -32.24 13.97 -16.10
C ASP A 163 -32.77 15.23 -15.40
N SER A 164 -33.06 16.29 -16.20
CA SER A 164 -33.63 17.55 -15.72
C SER A 164 -35.00 17.39 -15.07
N ASP A 165 -35.74 16.33 -15.40
CA ASP A 165 -37.09 16.06 -14.93
C ASP A 165 -37.12 15.10 -13.73
N GLY A 166 -35.92 14.68 -13.25
CA GLY A 166 -35.74 13.83 -12.09
C GLY A 166 -35.87 12.33 -12.39
N ASN A 167 -36.00 11.92 -13.65
CA ASN A 167 -36.01 10.50 -14.04
C ASN A 167 -34.60 9.89 -13.96
N VAL A 168 -34.51 8.58 -13.64
CA VAL A 168 -33.25 7.81 -13.52
C VAL A 168 -32.86 7.24 -14.87
#